data_f5a7dca7fe12bda3ff5ce57c66fd4533
#
_entry.id   f5a7dca7fe12bda3ff5ce57c66fd4533
#
_cell.length_a   1.000
_cell.length_b   1.000
_cell.length_c   1.000
_cell.angle_alpha   90.00
_cell.angle_beta   90.00
_cell.angle_gamma   90.00
#
_symmetry.space_group_name_H-M   'P 1'
#
loop_
_entity.id
_entity.type
_entity.pdbx_description
1 polymer ?
#
loop_
_entity_poly.entity_id
_entity_poly.type
_entity_poly.pdbx_seq_one_letter_code
_entity_poly.pdbx_strand_id
1 'polypeptide(L)'
;MQKDKYNVAVVGATGMVGEAMLEILAERDFPIAELQPLASERSAGRTVEFRRRDVAVGVLEQHNFANTDIALFSAGAGVSAEHAPRAAAAGCVVIDNTSQFRRDDDIPLVVPEVNPEAIAGHPARGIIANPNCSTIQMLVALKPIYDVVGIERINVATYQAVSGAGRSGVERLAQQTATLMNGRPLESDADQQKQIGFNAIPHIDDFQSNGYTKEEMKMVWETQKILGNPNIGVNPTTVRIPVFVGHSEAVHIETRDKISSQQMTQILAAAPGVVVMDEAKNGGYPTAVTDASGTDPVFVGRIRDDISHPRGINMWVVS
;
A
#
# COMPACT_ATOMS: atom_id res chain seq x y z
N MET A 1 13.09 -22.52 -17.33
CA MET A 1 11.82 -23.10 -17.79
C MET A 1 10.70 -22.52 -16.94
N GLN A 2 9.65 -22.05 -17.56
CA GLN A 2 8.45 -21.60 -16.84
C GLN A 2 7.80 -22.83 -16.20
N LYS A 3 7.54 -22.80 -14.89
CA LYS A 3 6.84 -23.88 -14.19
C LYS A 3 5.34 -23.73 -14.40
N ASP A 4 4.61 -24.84 -14.46
CA ASP A 4 3.14 -24.83 -14.52
C ASP A 4 2.54 -24.44 -13.17
N LYS A 5 3.23 -24.74 -12.06
CA LYS A 5 2.82 -24.41 -10.69
C LYS A 5 4.03 -24.08 -9.82
N TYR A 6 3.81 -23.26 -8.80
CA TYR A 6 4.83 -22.73 -7.91
C TYR A 6 4.60 -23.14 -6.45
N ASN A 7 5.69 -23.36 -5.72
CA ASN A 7 5.66 -23.44 -4.26
C ASN A 7 5.72 -22.01 -3.70
N VAL A 8 4.70 -21.60 -2.99
CA VAL A 8 4.53 -20.23 -2.52
C VAL A 8 4.53 -20.18 -1.00
N ALA A 9 5.41 -19.37 -0.43
CA ALA A 9 5.39 -19.04 0.99
C ALA A 9 4.73 -17.67 1.23
N VAL A 10 3.94 -17.57 2.30
CA VAL A 10 3.37 -16.30 2.78
C VAL A 10 3.89 -16.08 4.20
N VAL A 11 4.83 -15.16 4.36
CA VAL A 11 5.45 -14.82 5.65
C VAL A 11 4.66 -13.73 6.33
N GLY A 12 4.17 -13.99 7.53
CA GLY A 12 3.18 -13.16 8.22
C GLY A 12 1.74 -13.56 7.87
N ALA A 13 1.51 -14.81 7.51
CA ALA A 13 0.22 -15.35 7.02
C ALA A 13 -0.97 -15.15 7.97
N THR A 14 -0.72 -14.97 9.28
CA THR A 14 -1.75 -14.75 10.32
C THR A 14 -2.07 -13.28 10.56
N GLY A 15 -1.41 -12.36 9.83
CA GLY A 15 -1.68 -10.93 9.88
C GLY A 15 -2.68 -10.50 8.81
N MET A 16 -3.28 -9.31 8.94
CA MET A 16 -4.29 -8.81 8.00
C MET A 16 -3.80 -8.79 6.54
N VAL A 17 -2.57 -8.35 6.31
CA VAL A 17 -1.99 -8.33 4.94
C VAL A 17 -1.71 -9.74 4.44
N GLY A 18 -1.23 -10.64 5.31
CA GLY A 18 -1.02 -12.04 4.95
C GLY A 18 -2.34 -12.76 4.61
N GLU A 19 -3.40 -12.50 5.37
CA GLU A 19 -4.75 -13.00 5.10
C GLU A 19 -5.24 -12.49 3.72
N ALA A 20 -5.11 -11.19 3.43
CA ALA A 20 -5.46 -10.61 2.13
C ALA A 20 -4.64 -11.21 0.96
N MET A 21 -3.34 -11.47 1.15
CA MET A 21 -2.51 -12.15 0.16
C MET A 21 -3.04 -13.55 -0.16
N LEU A 22 -3.44 -14.31 0.87
CA LEU A 22 -4.03 -15.65 0.70
C LEU A 22 -5.36 -15.60 -0.05
N GLU A 23 -6.24 -14.66 0.30
CA GLU A 23 -7.52 -14.44 -0.38
C GLU A 23 -7.30 -14.13 -1.86
N ILE A 24 -6.44 -13.16 -2.20
CA ILE A 24 -6.17 -12.75 -3.59
C ILE A 24 -5.51 -13.87 -4.39
N LEU A 25 -4.57 -14.63 -3.81
CA LEU A 25 -3.98 -15.80 -4.46
C LEU A 25 -5.04 -16.86 -4.80
N ALA A 26 -6.05 -17.04 -3.93
CA ALA A 26 -7.15 -17.95 -4.17
C ALA A 26 -8.13 -17.43 -5.22
N GLU A 27 -8.54 -16.15 -5.15
CA GLU A 27 -9.45 -15.51 -6.09
C GLU A 27 -8.91 -15.48 -7.53
N ARG A 28 -7.62 -15.20 -7.68
CA ARG A 28 -6.93 -15.16 -8.97
C ARG A 28 -6.54 -16.54 -9.50
N ASP A 29 -6.91 -17.59 -8.80
CA ASP A 29 -6.51 -18.98 -9.11
C ASP A 29 -5.02 -19.10 -9.44
N PHE A 30 -4.16 -18.39 -8.65
CA PHE A 30 -2.73 -18.42 -8.85
C PHE A 30 -2.22 -19.87 -8.86
N PRO A 31 -1.35 -20.29 -9.79
CA PRO A 31 -0.95 -21.69 -9.98
C PRO A 31 -0.01 -22.17 -8.87
N ILE A 32 -0.58 -22.51 -7.71
CA ILE A 32 0.15 -22.99 -6.54
C ILE A 32 0.22 -24.52 -6.55
N ALA A 33 1.44 -25.07 -6.46
CA ALA A 33 1.70 -26.47 -6.20
C ALA A 33 1.58 -26.77 -4.70
N GLU A 34 2.30 -26.00 -3.88
CA GLU A 34 2.26 -26.08 -2.42
C GLU A 34 2.21 -24.68 -1.83
N LEU A 35 1.29 -24.45 -0.89
CA LEU A 35 1.21 -23.23 -0.08
C LEU A 35 1.86 -23.46 1.28
N GLN A 36 2.76 -22.55 1.67
CA GLN A 36 3.52 -22.57 2.92
C GLN A 36 3.22 -21.28 3.71
N PRO A 37 2.12 -21.23 4.49
CA PRO A 37 1.87 -20.11 5.37
C PRO A 37 2.82 -20.14 6.55
N LEU A 38 3.57 -19.05 6.77
CA LEU A 38 4.63 -18.96 7.76
C LEU A 38 4.37 -17.81 8.73
N ALA A 39 4.64 -18.03 10.01
CA ALA A 39 4.58 -17.02 11.04
C ALA A 39 5.60 -17.31 12.16
N SER A 40 5.65 -16.44 13.19
CA SER A 40 6.50 -16.68 14.36
C SER A 40 6.02 -17.88 15.17
N GLU A 41 6.89 -18.43 16.03
CA GLU A 41 6.59 -19.54 16.93
C GLU A 41 5.31 -19.32 17.77
N ARG A 42 4.97 -18.06 18.09
CA ARG A 42 3.71 -17.73 18.81
C ARG A 42 2.45 -18.12 18.05
N SER A 43 2.54 -18.32 16.73
CA SER A 43 1.43 -18.75 15.89
C SER A 43 1.51 -20.25 15.53
N ALA A 44 2.45 -20.99 16.09
CA ALA A 44 2.58 -22.43 15.87
C ALA A 44 1.28 -23.16 16.27
N GLY A 45 0.86 -24.12 15.45
CA GLY A 45 -0.37 -24.88 15.65
C GLY A 45 -1.67 -24.19 15.21
N ARG A 46 -1.61 -22.94 14.73
CA ARG A 46 -2.74 -22.27 14.07
C ARG A 46 -2.89 -22.77 12.64
N THR A 47 -4.06 -22.55 12.09
CA THR A 47 -4.36 -22.77 10.66
C THR A 47 -4.78 -21.46 10.01
N VAL A 48 -4.61 -21.38 8.70
CA VAL A 48 -5.22 -20.35 7.84
C VAL A 48 -6.08 -21.03 6.79
N GLU A 49 -7.19 -20.40 6.42
CA GLU A 49 -8.02 -20.91 5.34
C GLU A 49 -7.41 -20.55 3.98
N PHE A 50 -7.31 -21.53 3.08
CA PHE A 50 -6.94 -21.32 1.68
C PHE A 50 -7.74 -22.25 0.78
N ARG A 51 -8.48 -21.69 -0.19
CA ARG A 51 -9.36 -22.44 -1.11
C ARG A 51 -10.29 -23.41 -0.37
N ARG A 52 -10.90 -22.94 0.73
CA ARG A 52 -11.82 -23.70 1.62
C ARG A 52 -11.16 -24.90 2.32
N ARG A 53 -9.88 -24.85 2.56
CA ARG A 53 -9.12 -25.85 3.32
C ARG A 53 -8.29 -25.17 4.39
N ASP A 54 -8.25 -25.79 5.54
CA ASP A 54 -7.33 -25.39 6.60
C ASP A 54 -5.89 -25.82 6.28
N VAL A 55 -4.98 -24.87 6.24
CA VAL A 55 -3.55 -25.10 6.02
C VAL A 55 -2.80 -24.74 7.31
N ALA A 56 -1.99 -25.66 7.79
CA ALA A 56 -1.21 -25.46 9.01
C ALA A 56 -0.15 -24.36 8.83
N VAL A 57 -0.02 -23.47 9.81
CA VAL A 57 0.97 -22.40 9.84
C VAL A 57 2.31 -22.97 10.33
N GLY A 58 3.33 -22.86 9.48
CA GLY A 58 4.70 -23.23 9.82
C GLY A 58 5.44 -22.13 10.59
N VAL A 59 6.51 -22.55 11.29
CA VAL A 59 7.41 -21.65 12.01
C VAL A 59 8.48 -21.12 11.06
N LEU A 60 8.53 -19.79 10.87
CA LEU A 60 9.41 -19.12 9.90
C LEU A 60 10.90 -19.41 10.18
N GLU A 61 11.30 -19.37 11.43
CA GLU A 61 12.68 -19.58 11.87
C GLU A 61 13.21 -20.98 11.48
N GLN A 62 12.30 -21.97 11.42
CA GLN A 62 12.61 -23.38 11.12
C GLN A 62 12.40 -23.71 9.64
N HIS A 63 11.81 -22.81 8.86
CA HIS A 63 11.46 -23.09 7.48
C HIS A 63 12.70 -23.12 6.57
N ASN A 64 12.78 -24.14 5.71
CA ASN A 64 13.80 -24.25 4.69
C ASN A 64 13.25 -23.80 3.33
N PHE A 65 13.75 -22.69 2.80
CA PHE A 65 13.31 -22.11 1.54
C PHE A 65 13.81 -22.85 0.27
N ALA A 66 14.60 -23.91 0.37
CA ALA A 66 15.19 -24.59 -0.79
C ALA A 66 14.17 -25.10 -1.83
N ASN A 67 12.93 -25.35 -1.41
CA ASN A 67 11.84 -25.78 -2.30
C ASN A 67 10.76 -24.68 -2.49
N THR A 68 11.04 -23.44 -2.11
CA THR A 68 10.11 -22.32 -2.26
C THR A 68 10.48 -21.52 -3.51
N ASP A 69 9.54 -21.34 -4.41
CA ASP A 69 9.77 -20.56 -5.63
C ASP A 69 9.54 -19.06 -5.42
N ILE A 70 8.46 -18.71 -4.69
CA ILE A 70 8.04 -17.34 -4.44
C ILE A 70 7.72 -17.20 -2.95
N ALA A 71 8.21 -16.14 -2.32
CA ALA A 71 7.87 -15.81 -0.95
C ALA A 71 7.33 -14.37 -0.83
N LEU A 72 6.10 -14.23 -0.31
CA LEU A 72 5.46 -12.96 -0.03
C LEU A 72 5.72 -12.59 1.43
N PHE A 73 6.36 -11.45 1.71
CA PHE A 73 6.73 -11.01 3.05
C PHE A 73 5.85 -9.86 3.53
N SER A 74 5.21 -10.04 4.71
CA SER A 74 4.37 -9.02 5.34
C SER A 74 4.49 -8.98 6.88
N ALA A 75 5.55 -9.56 7.45
CA ALA A 75 5.70 -9.74 8.90
C ALA A 75 6.46 -8.60 9.61
N GLY A 76 6.70 -7.48 8.93
CA GLY A 76 7.43 -6.32 9.45
C GLY A 76 8.90 -6.26 9.04
N ALA A 77 9.48 -5.06 9.08
CA ALA A 77 10.80 -4.77 8.52
C ALA A 77 11.95 -5.61 9.14
N GLY A 78 11.92 -5.83 10.46
CA GLY A 78 12.94 -6.64 11.14
C GLY A 78 12.93 -8.10 10.69
N VAL A 79 11.75 -8.68 10.48
CA VAL A 79 11.60 -10.05 9.97
C VAL A 79 12.08 -10.13 8.52
N SER A 80 11.76 -9.15 7.69
CA SER A 80 12.26 -9.08 6.32
C SER A 80 13.77 -8.92 6.26
N ALA A 81 14.36 -8.08 7.11
CA ALA A 81 15.81 -7.89 7.17
C ALA A 81 16.57 -9.21 7.41
N GLU A 82 16.04 -10.07 8.27
CA GLU A 82 16.66 -11.35 8.63
C GLU A 82 16.36 -12.44 7.59
N HIS A 83 15.11 -12.60 7.20
CA HIS A 83 14.65 -13.79 6.49
C HIS A 83 14.52 -13.63 4.98
N ALA A 84 14.31 -12.43 4.43
CA ALA A 84 14.20 -12.23 2.99
C ALA A 84 15.53 -12.52 2.26
N PRO A 85 16.71 -12.09 2.75
CA PRO A 85 17.99 -12.49 2.15
C PRO A 85 18.23 -14.00 2.23
N ARG A 86 17.79 -14.67 3.31
CA ARG A 86 17.89 -16.12 3.46
C ARG A 86 17.05 -16.86 2.41
N ALA A 87 15.82 -16.39 2.16
CA ALA A 87 14.95 -16.92 1.12
C ALA A 87 15.53 -16.70 -0.28
N ALA A 88 16.02 -15.50 -0.56
CA ALA A 88 16.65 -15.18 -1.84
C ALA A 88 17.92 -16.00 -2.09
N ALA A 89 18.76 -16.20 -1.09
CA ALA A 89 19.96 -17.05 -1.18
C ALA A 89 19.64 -18.53 -1.47
N ALA A 90 18.45 -18.99 -1.09
CA ALA A 90 17.94 -20.32 -1.42
C ALA A 90 17.36 -20.43 -2.85
N GLY A 91 17.37 -19.34 -3.63
CA GLY A 91 16.86 -19.29 -4.99
C GLY A 91 15.37 -18.88 -5.09
N CYS A 92 14.76 -18.47 -3.99
CA CYS A 92 13.39 -18.00 -3.95
C CYS A 92 13.30 -16.54 -4.47
N VAL A 93 12.29 -16.22 -5.25
CA VAL A 93 11.94 -14.82 -5.57
C VAL A 93 11.13 -14.26 -4.40
N VAL A 94 11.68 -13.26 -3.75
CA VAL A 94 11.03 -12.58 -2.62
C VAL A 94 10.28 -11.35 -3.09
N ILE A 95 9.01 -11.22 -2.70
CA ILE A 95 8.24 -9.99 -2.85
C ILE A 95 7.98 -9.45 -1.44
N ASP A 96 8.66 -8.35 -1.09
CA ASP A 96 8.64 -7.78 0.25
C ASP A 96 7.70 -6.58 0.35
N ASN A 97 6.61 -6.73 1.09
CA ASN A 97 5.65 -5.65 1.35
C ASN A 97 6.09 -4.72 2.52
N THR A 98 7.18 -5.04 3.20
CA THR A 98 7.67 -4.20 4.31
C THR A 98 8.45 -2.99 3.80
N SER A 99 8.81 -2.08 4.70
CA SER A 99 9.62 -0.91 4.33
C SER A 99 11.13 -1.19 4.28
N GLN A 100 11.55 -2.44 4.52
CA GLN A 100 12.97 -2.77 4.78
C GLN A 100 13.88 -2.42 3.60
N PHE A 101 13.50 -2.85 2.40
CA PHE A 101 14.38 -2.78 1.22
C PHE A 101 14.00 -1.71 0.20
N ARG A 102 12.97 -0.92 0.46
CA ARG A 102 12.43 0.05 -0.50
C ARG A 102 13.44 1.11 -0.95
N ARG A 103 14.44 1.42 -0.09
CA ARG A 103 15.46 2.43 -0.35
C ARG A 103 16.77 1.88 -0.90
N ASP A 104 16.94 0.55 -0.93
CA ASP A 104 18.16 -0.08 -1.43
C ASP A 104 18.23 0.11 -2.96
N ASP A 105 19.30 0.68 -3.48
CA ASP A 105 19.43 1.02 -4.90
C ASP A 105 19.46 -0.22 -5.81
N ASP A 106 19.94 -1.35 -5.29
CA ASP A 106 20.07 -2.62 -5.98
C ASP A 106 18.83 -3.53 -5.82
N ILE A 107 17.76 -3.04 -5.17
CA ILE A 107 16.48 -3.73 -5.05
C ILE A 107 15.39 -2.92 -5.77
N PRO A 108 14.71 -3.49 -6.77
CA PRO A 108 13.65 -2.78 -7.48
C PRO A 108 12.46 -2.52 -6.56
N LEU A 109 11.95 -1.29 -6.62
CA LEU A 109 10.71 -0.86 -5.97
C LEU A 109 9.62 -0.78 -7.03
N VAL A 110 8.62 -1.67 -6.98
CA VAL A 110 7.74 -1.92 -8.12
C VAL A 110 6.27 -1.67 -7.80
N VAL A 111 5.63 -0.91 -8.67
CA VAL A 111 4.17 -0.87 -8.85
C VAL A 111 3.88 -1.38 -10.26
N PRO A 112 3.24 -2.54 -10.45
CA PRO A 112 3.08 -3.17 -11.78
C PRO A 112 2.42 -2.27 -12.82
N GLU A 113 1.50 -1.40 -12.43
CA GLU A 113 0.81 -0.44 -13.31
C GLU A 113 1.67 0.78 -13.66
N VAL A 114 2.82 0.98 -12.98
CA VAL A 114 3.64 2.21 -13.08
C VAL A 114 4.99 1.94 -13.72
N ASN A 115 5.73 0.93 -13.22
CA ASN A 115 7.10 0.61 -13.63
C ASN A 115 7.37 -0.91 -13.67
N PRO A 116 6.57 -1.72 -14.39
CA PRO A 116 6.72 -3.18 -14.44
C PRO A 116 8.10 -3.63 -14.97
N GLU A 117 8.74 -2.82 -15.81
CA GLU A 117 10.09 -3.08 -16.33
C GLU A 117 11.16 -3.17 -15.24
N ALA A 118 10.95 -2.50 -14.10
CA ALA A 118 11.88 -2.54 -12.97
C ALA A 118 12.02 -3.94 -12.36
N ILE A 119 11.04 -4.84 -12.58
CA ILE A 119 11.11 -6.25 -12.13
C ILE A 119 12.36 -6.95 -12.69
N ALA A 120 12.82 -6.56 -13.89
CA ALA A 120 14.03 -7.14 -14.49
C ALA A 120 15.30 -6.96 -13.63
N GLY A 121 15.28 -5.99 -12.71
CA GLY A 121 16.39 -5.76 -11.74
C GLY A 121 16.43 -6.74 -10.57
N HIS A 122 15.38 -7.54 -10.33
CA HIS A 122 15.31 -8.42 -9.15
C HIS A 122 16.44 -9.46 -9.02
N PRO A 123 17.05 -9.99 -10.10
CA PRO A 123 18.09 -11.01 -9.95
C PRO A 123 19.31 -10.53 -9.18
N ALA A 124 19.55 -9.23 -9.06
CA ALA A 124 20.67 -8.69 -8.31
C ALA A 124 20.66 -9.13 -6.84
N ARG A 125 19.49 -9.15 -6.20
CA ARG A 125 19.31 -9.51 -4.79
C ARG A 125 18.26 -10.61 -4.56
N GLY A 126 17.55 -11.05 -5.59
CA GLY A 126 16.43 -11.99 -5.48
C GLY A 126 15.20 -11.41 -4.77
N ILE A 127 15.17 -10.09 -4.55
CA ILE A 127 14.12 -9.38 -3.80
C ILE A 127 13.49 -8.31 -4.70
N ILE A 128 12.18 -8.20 -4.61
CA ILE A 128 11.36 -7.12 -5.18
C ILE A 128 10.68 -6.43 -4.01
N ALA A 129 10.86 -5.13 -3.85
CA ALA A 129 10.18 -4.35 -2.82
C ALA A 129 8.83 -3.83 -3.34
N ASN A 130 7.79 -3.97 -2.52
CA ASN A 130 6.48 -3.38 -2.75
C ASN A 130 6.38 -2.05 -1.99
N PRO A 131 5.91 -0.96 -2.63
CA PRO A 131 5.90 0.37 -2.01
C PRO A 131 4.90 0.54 -0.87
N ASN A 132 4.89 1.74 -0.29
CA ASN A 132 3.89 2.19 0.66
C ASN A 132 2.50 2.28 0.01
N CYS A 133 1.45 1.97 0.76
CA CYS A 133 0.07 1.93 0.27
C CYS A 133 -0.38 3.28 -0.34
N SER A 134 -0.11 4.40 0.33
CA SER A 134 -0.45 5.72 -0.20
C SER A 134 0.38 6.07 -1.44
N THR A 135 1.66 5.71 -1.47
CA THR A 135 2.50 5.90 -2.66
C THR A 135 1.96 5.12 -3.86
N ILE A 136 1.54 3.86 -3.67
CA ILE A 136 1.01 3.02 -4.77
C ILE A 136 -0.22 3.67 -5.39
N GLN A 137 -1.26 3.95 -4.59
CA GLN A 137 -2.51 4.48 -5.13
C GLN A 137 -2.33 5.84 -5.79
N MET A 138 -1.50 6.71 -5.22
CA MET A 138 -1.16 8.01 -5.81
C MET A 138 -0.48 7.83 -7.17
N LEU A 139 0.52 6.97 -7.28
CA LEU A 139 1.30 6.80 -8.49
C LEU A 139 0.53 6.07 -9.60
N VAL A 140 -0.35 5.13 -9.28
CA VAL A 140 -1.26 4.52 -10.27
C VAL A 140 -2.14 5.58 -10.93
N ALA A 141 -2.64 6.55 -10.16
CA ALA A 141 -3.40 7.67 -10.70
C ALA A 141 -2.51 8.68 -11.45
N LEU A 142 -1.30 8.97 -10.97
CA LEU A 142 -0.47 10.04 -11.52
C LEU A 142 0.41 9.62 -12.71
N LYS A 143 0.81 8.36 -12.81
CA LYS A 143 1.72 7.90 -13.87
C LYS A 143 1.22 8.20 -15.29
N PRO A 144 -0.06 7.94 -15.62
CA PRO A 144 -0.58 8.26 -16.95
C PRO A 144 -0.47 9.75 -17.31
N ILE A 145 -0.64 10.62 -16.31
CA ILE A 145 -0.51 12.08 -16.48
C ILE A 145 0.96 12.47 -16.61
N TYR A 146 1.80 11.89 -15.77
CA TYR A 146 3.25 12.12 -15.78
C TYR A 146 3.87 11.81 -17.14
N ASP A 147 3.44 10.72 -17.78
CA ASP A 147 3.96 10.30 -19.10
C ASP A 147 3.55 11.25 -20.24
N VAL A 148 2.39 11.88 -20.13
CA VAL A 148 1.89 12.75 -21.22
C VAL A 148 2.39 14.19 -21.07
N VAL A 149 2.32 14.77 -19.87
CA VAL A 149 2.59 16.21 -19.67
C VAL A 149 3.71 16.51 -18.66
N GLY A 150 4.23 15.49 -17.97
CA GLY A 150 5.15 15.65 -16.86
C GLY A 150 4.51 16.29 -15.63
N ILE A 151 5.03 15.96 -14.47
CA ILE A 151 4.62 16.55 -13.18
C ILE A 151 5.87 17.13 -12.52
N GLU A 152 5.82 18.39 -12.13
CA GLU A 152 6.91 19.08 -11.43
C GLU A 152 6.75 18.99 -9.92
N ARG A 153 5.49 19.06 -9.43
CA ARG A 153 5.21 19.06 -8.01
C ARG A 153 3.90 18.33 -7.68
N ILE A 154 3.92 17.62 -6.56
CA ILE A 154 2.78 16.94 -5.96
C ILE A 154 2.60 17.49 -4.54
N ASN A 155 1.43 18.03 -4.23
CA ASN A 155 0.99 18.29 -2.87
C ASN A 155 -0.11 17.28 -2.55
N VAL A 156 0.03 16.55 -1.46
CA VAL A 156 -0.92 15.49 -1.11
C VAL A 156 -1.24 15.50 0.38
N ALA A 157 -2.53 15.45 0.71
CA ALA A 157 -2.99 15.12 2.04
C ALA A 157 -3.68 13.77 1.99
N THR A 158 -3.21 12.82 2.79
CA THR A 158 -3.81 11.49 2.87
C THR A 158 -4.81 11.40 4.02
N TYR A 159 -5.83 10.58 3.84
CA TYR A 159 -6.84 10.22 4.83
C TYR A 159 -6.83 8.70 4.95
N GLN A 160 -5.96 8.19 5.84
CA GLN A 160 -5.61 6.77 5.91
C GLN A 160 -6.45 6.03 6.95
N ALA A 161 -7.02 4.91 6.55
CA ALA A 161 -7.74 3.99 7.42
C ALA A 161 -6.82 3.34 8.46
N VAL A 162 -7.40 2.89 9.57
CA VAL A 162 -6.66 2.24 10.67
C VAL A 162 -6.11 0.86 10.31
N SER A 163 -6.60 0.21 9.27
CA SER A 163 -6.08 -1.08 8.77
C SER A 163 -4.58 -1.04 8.44
N GLY A 164 -4.06 0.13 8.04
CA GLY A 164 -2.62 0.35 7.83
C GLY A 164 -1.77 0.18 9.10
N ALA A 165 -2.37 0.31 10.29
CA ALA A 165 -1.74 -0.01 11.57
C ALA A 165 -1.96 -1.48 12.01
N GLY A 166 -2.53 -2.32 11.14
CA GLY A 166 -2.81 -3.72 11.40
C GLY A 166 -4.03 -3.93 12.31
N ARG A 167 -4.19 -5.17 12.77
CA ARG A 167 -5.34 -5.62 13.58
C ARG A 167 -5.54 -4.77 14.84
N SER A 168 -4.47 -4.39 15.51
CA SER A 168 -4.53 -3.55 16.73
C SER A 168 -5.14 -2.17 16.46
N GLY A 169 -4.86 -1.57 15.30
CA GLY A 169 -5.47 -0.30 14.89
C GLY A 169 -6.99 -0.42 14.69
N VAL A 170 -7.41 -1.50 14.04
CA VAL A 170 -8.83 -1.81 13.81
C VAL A 170 -9.56 -2.05 15.14
N GLU A 171 -9.01 -2.88 16.01
CA GLU A 171 -9.58 -3.17 17.33
C GLU A 171 -9.69 -1.92 18.20
N ARG A 172 -8.64 -1.08 18.20
CA ARG A 172 -8.62 0.19 18.92
C ARG A 172 -9.73 1.14 18.45
N LEU A 173 -9.90 1.33 17.14
CA LEU A 173 -10.98 2.16 16.61
C LEU A 173 -12.35 1.61 17.02
N ALA A 174 -12.57 0.31 16.88
CA ALA A 174 -13.83 -0.34 17.26
C ALA A 174 -14.15 -0.15 18.74
N GLN A 175 -13.18 -0.39 19.61
CA GLN A 175 -13.32 -0.24 21.07
C GLN A 175 -13.59 1.20 21.47
N GLN A 176 -12.81 2.16 20.96
CA GLN A 176 -13.02 3.58 21.27
C GLN A 176 -14.38 4.06 20.78
N THR A 177 -14.77 3.68 19.57
CA THR A 177 -16.08 4.05 19.00
C THR A 177 -17.21 3.51 19.88
N ALA A 178 -17.18 2.24 20.26
CA ALA A 178 -18.19 1.62 21.14
C ALA A 178 -18.25 2.31 22.52
N THR A 179 -17.10 2.60 23.12
CA THR A 179 -17.00 3.27 24.42
C THR A 179 -17.63 4.65 24.40
N LEU A 180 -17.26 5.47 23.40
CA LEU A 180 -17.76 6.85 23.24
C LEU A 180 -19.26 6.89 22.93
N MET A 181 -19.76 5.99 22.06
CA MET A 181 -21.19 5.91 21.74
C MET A 181 -22.04 5.50 22.95
N ASN A 182 -21.47 4.80 23.92
CA ASN A 182 -22.12 4.49 25.20
C ASN A 182 -21.98 5.60 26.27
N GLY A 183 -21.49 6.78 25.87
CA GLY A 183 -21.33 7.92 26.78
C GLY A 183 -20.26 7.71 27.85
N ARG A 184 -19.34 6.76 27.66
CA ARG A 184 -18.28 6.48 28.62
C ARG A 184 -17.00 7.23 28.22
N PRO A 185 -16.21 7.74 29.18
CA PRO A 185 -14.89 8.30 28.89
C PRO A 185 -13.94 7.20 28.46
N LEU A 186 -12.99 7.55 27.60
CA LEU A 186 -11.86 6.68 27.30
C LEU A 186 -10.90 6.65 28.46
N GLU A 187 -10.35 5.48 28.78
CA GLU A 187 -9.23 5.37 29.69
C GLU A 187 -7.99 6.06 29.09
N SER A 188 -7.14 6.61 29.96
CA SER A 188 -5.87 7.20 29.52
C SER A 188 -5.01 6.11 28.87
N ASP A 189 -4.62 6.34 27.63
CA ASP A 189 -3.72 5.44 26.90
C ASP A 189 -2.31 5.51 27.53
N ALA A 190 -1.76 4.37 27.91
CA ALA A 190 -0.43 4.28 28.49
C ALA A 190 0.65 4.83 27.53
N ASP A 191 0.43 4.71 26.23
CA ASP A 191 1.33 5.17 25.17
C ASP A 191 1.10 6.64 24.78
N GLN A 192 0.25 7.38 25.50
CA GLN A 192 -0.11 8.79 25.23
C GLN A 192 -0.60 9.06 23.78
N GLN A 193 -1.08 8.04 23.09
CA GLN A 193 -1.61 8.20 21.75
C GLN A 193 -2.93 8.97 21.77
N LYS A 194 -3.11 9.85 20.78
CA LYS A 194 -4.37 10.58 20.63
C LYS A 194 -5.53 9.63 20.32
N GLN A 195 -6.72 9.98 20.82
CA GLN A 195 -7.97 9.31 20.46
C GLN A 195 -8.15 9.27 18.95
N ILE A 196 -8.46 8.09 18.38
CA ILE A 196 -8.81 7.95 16.96
C ILE A 196 -10.33 7.93 16.73
N GLY A 197 -11.11 7.41 17.67
CA GLY A 197 -12.57 7.41 17.56
C GLY A 197 -13.13 8.83 17.37
N PHE A 198 -13.81 9.07 16.25
CA PHE A 198 -14.36 10.39 15.83
C PHE A 198 -13.32 11.51 15.70
N ASN A 199 -12.07 11.20 15.34
CA ASN A 199 -11.00 12.19 15.28
C ASN A 199 -10.14 12.00 14.02
N ALA A 200 -9.39 13.06 13.65
CA ALA A 200 -8.34 13.01 12.62
C ALA A 200 -6.99 13.29 13.28
N ILE A 201 -6.00 12.41 13.04
CA ILE A 201 -4.70 12.48 13.67
C ILE A 201 -3.63 12.71 12.60
N PRO A 202 -3.02 13.92 12.52
CA PRO A 202 -1.98 14.22 11.52
C PRO A 202 -0.61 13.67 11.95
N HIS A 203 -0.56 12.39 12.25
CA HIS A 203 0.65 11.72 12.72
C HIS A 203 0.56 10.21 12.43
N ILE A 204 1.37 9.76 11.49
CA ILE A 204 1.53 8.34 11.15
C ILE A 204 3.02 8.03 11.09
N ASP A 205 3.47 7.00 11.84
CA ASP A 205 4.88 6.64 11.97
C ASP A 205 5.72 7.71 12.72
N ASP A 206 7.03 7.52 12.87
CA ASP A 206 7.92 8.34 13.68
C ASP A 206 8.27 9.68 13.02
N PHE A 207 8.39 10.74 13.82
CA PHE A 207 8.90 12.03 13.34
C PHE A 207 10.37 11.95 12.96
N GLN A 208 10.71 12.62 11.86
CA GLN A 208 12.07 12.81 11.38
C GLN A 208 12.61 14.18 11.79
N SER A 209 13.92 14.37 11.68
CA SER A 209 14.59 15.62 12.07
C SER A 209 14.15 16.86 11.28
N ASN A 210 13.55 16.65 10.09
CA ASN A 210 13.04 17.73 9.24
C ASN A 210 11.57 18.11 9.56
N GLY A 211 10.97 17.53 10.60
CA GLY A 211 9.59 17.79 11.02
C GLY A 211 8.52 16.95 10.30
N TYR A 212 8.88 16.23 9.24
CA TYR A 212 8.00 15.26 8.60
C TYR A 212 7.98 13.94 9.37
N THR A 213 6.91 13.15 9.18
CA THR A 213 6.91 11.78 9.67
C THR A 213 7.60 10.85 8.66
N LYS A 214 8.00 9.66 9.12
CA LYS A 214 8.57 8.64 8.23
C LYS A 214 7.56 8.19 7.17
N GLU A 215 6.27 8.15 7.48
CA GLU A 215 5.20 7.86 6.52
C GLU A 215 5.18 8.90 5.39
N GLU A 216 5.27 10.17 5.72
CA GLU A 216 5.36 11.27 4.74
C GLU A 216 6.62 11.15 3.89
N MET A 217 7.76 10.88 4.51
CA MET A 217 9.02 10.73 3.78
C MET A 217 9.06 9.50 2.87
N LYS A 218 8.33 8.43 3.18
CA LYS A 218 8.15 7.29 2.26
C LYS A 218 7.52 7.76 0.95
N MET A 219 6.48 8.58 1.00
CA MET A 219 5.83 9.11 -0.22
C MET A 219 6.81 9.92 -1.08
N VAL A 220 7.71 10.69 -0.45
CA VAL A 220 8.75 11.44 -1.17
C VAL A 220 9.75 10.49 -1.85
N TRP A 221 10.43 9.67 -1.05
CA TRP A 221 11.53 8.82 -1.54
C TRP A 221 11.06 7.77 -2.55
N GLU A 222 9.92 7.15 -2.27
CA GLU A 222 9.38 6.09 -3.12
C GLU A 222 8.87 6.65 -4.44
N THR A 223 8.19 7.80 -4.46
CA THR A 223 7.79 8.49 -5.70
C THR A 223 9.00 8.79 -6.58
N GLN A 224 10.06 9.38 -6.00
CA GLN A 224 11.29 9.70 -6.73
C GLN A 224 11.94 8.45 -7.33
N LYS A 225 12.02 7.36 -6.56
CA LYS A 225 12.62 6.10 -7.00
C LYS A 225 11.79 5.42 -8.09
N ILE A 226 10.48 5.30 -7.91
CA ILE A 226 9.58 4.60 -8.85
C ILE A 226 9.49 5.35 -10.19
N LEU A 227 9.43 6.69 -10.16
CA LEU A 227 9.40 7.50 -11.38
C LEU A 227 10.78 7.73 -11.99
N GLY A 228 11.87 7.29 -11.33
CA GLY A 228 13.24 7.57 -11.79
C GLY A 228 13.57 9.06 -11.87
N ASN A 229 12.88 9.89 -11.07
CA ASN A 229 13.01 11.35 -11.10
C ASN A 229 13.31 11.91 -9.70
N PRO A 230 14.59 12.14 -9.36
CA PRO A 230 14.97 12.66 -8.04
C PRO A 230 14.57 14.13 -7.83
N ASN A 231 14.17 14.84 -8.88
CA ASN A 231 13.85 16.27 -8.83
C ASN A 231 12.36 16.56 -8.68
N ILE A 232 11.49 15.55 -8.76
CA ILE A 232 10.06 15.76 -8.57
C ILE A 232 9.79 16.23 -7.13
N GLY A 233 9.11 17.35 -6.98
CA GLY A 233 8.72 17.87 -5.68
C GLY A 233 7.52 17.09 -5.12
N VAL A 234 7.64 16.55 -3.91
CA VAL A 234 6.52 15.90 -3.21
C VAL A 234 6.38 16.50 -1.83
N ASN A 235 5.20 17.01 -1.51
CA ASN A 235 4.90 17.65 -0.22
C ASN A 235 3.69 16.95 0.41
N PRO A 236 3.90 15.91 1.20
CA PRO A 236 2.84 15.11 1.81
C PRO A 236 2.46 15.61 3.21
N THR A 237 1.20 15.37 3.58
CA THR A 237 0.72 15.38 4.96
C THR A 237 -0.10 14.12 5.17
N THR A 238 0.30 13.26 6.09
CA THR A 238 -0.40 11.99 6.32
C THR A 238 -1.28 12.05 7.57
N VAL A 239 -2.57 11.72 7.39
CA VAL A 239 -3.57 11.81 8.44
C VAL A 239 -4.24 10.46 8.65
N ARG A 240 -4.28 9.98 9.90
CA ARG A 240 -5.08 8.82 10.30
C ARG A 240 -6.50 9.26 10.61
N ILE A 241 -7.48 8.60 9.98
CA ILE A 241 -8.90 8.89 10.16
C ILE A 241 -9.65 7.66 10.72
N PRO A 242 -10.85 7.84 11.31
CA PRO A 242 -11.63 6.76 11.93
C PRO A 242 -12.41 5.95 10.88
N VAL A 243 -11.69 5.41 9.92
CA VAL A 243 -12.18 4.50 8.87
C VAL A 243 -11.44 3.17 9.01
N PHE A 244 -12.14 2.06 8.88
CA PHE A 244 -11.55 0.73 9.08
C PHE A 244 -10.63 0.33 7.93
N VAL A 245 -11.08 0.45 6.68
CA VAL A 245 -10.39 0.00 5.47
C VAL A 245 -10.52 1.04 4.36
N GLY A 246 -9.51 1.11 3.50
CA GLY A 246 -9.45 2.03 2.37
C GLY A 246 -8.85 3.38 2.73
N HIS A 247 -8.01 3.90 1.83
CA HIS A 247 -7.35 5.20 1.98
C HIS A 247 -7.90 6.18 0.95
N SER A 248 -7.94 7.44 1.32
CA SER A 248 -8.29 8.53 0.41
C SER A 248 -7.17 9.56 0.39
N GLU A 249 -7.02 10.27 -0.72
CA GLU A 249 -6.01 11.31 -0.89
C GLU A 249 -6.59 12.52 -1.62
N ALA A 250 -6.38 13.70 -1.05
CA ALA A 250 -6.55 14.96 -1.75
C ALA A 250 -5.21 15.28 -2.43
N VAL A 251 -5.16 15.12 -3.74
CA VAL A 251 -3.94 15.30 -4.54
C VAL A 251 -4.07 16.57 -5.36
N HIS A 252 -3.06 17.42 -5.26
CA HIS A 252 -2.86 18.57 -6.15
C HIS A 252 -1.52 18.38 -6.87
N ILE A 253 -1.53 18.54 -8.19
CA ILE A 253 -0.32 18.49 -9.01
C ILE A 253 -0.09 19.80 -9.76
N GLU A 254 1.18 20.13 -9.95
CA GLU A 254 1.63 21.15 -10.89
C GLU A 254 2.31 20.43 -12.06
N THR A 255 1.72 20.56 -13.25
CA THR A 255 2.21 19.88 -14.45
C THR A 255 3.28 20.72 -15.15
N ARG A 256 4.22 20.06 -15.87
CA ARG A 256 5.21 20.77 -16.69
C ARG A 256 4.53 21.45 -17.88
N ASP A 257 3.77 20.69 -18.64
CA ASP A 257 2.99 21.19 -19.76
C ASP A 257 1.54 21.36 -19.34
N LYS A 258 0.85 22.40 -19.85
CA LYS A 258 -0.54 22.67 -19.47
C LYS A 258 -1.48 21.58 -19.98
N ILE A 259 -2.35 21.12 -19.11
CA ILE A 259 -3.45 20.19 -19.40
C ILE A 259 -4.73 20.71 -18.74
N SER A 260 -5.89 20.42 -19.34
CA SER A 260 -7.19 20.69 -18.70
C SER A 260 -7.67 19.48 -17.91
N SER A 261 -8.54 19.72 -16.90
CA SER A 261 -9.20 18.67 -16.14
C SER A 261 -9.97 17.69 -17.06
N GLN A 262 -10.58 18.17 -18.13
CA GLN A 262 -11.27 17.31 -19.12
C GLN A 262 -10.30 16.36 -19.86
N GLN A 263 -9.15 16.86 -20.32
CA GLN A 263 -8.13 16.02 -20.97
C GLN A 263 -7.56 15.00 -19.98
N MET A 264 -7.33 15.42 -18.73
CA MET A 264 -6.86 14.54 -17.66
C MET A 264 -7.86 13.42 -17.39
N THR A 265 -9.16 13.71 -17.30
CA THR A 265 -10.21 12.72 -17.15
C THR A 265 -10.18 11.66 -18.25
N GLN A 266 -9.95 12.09 -19.52
CA GLN A 266 -9.83 11.17 -20.64
C GLN A 266 -8.61 10.24 -20.53
N ILE A 267 -7.46 10.78 -20.12
CA ILE A 267 -6.24 9.99 -19.91
C ILE A 267 -6.46 8.96 -18.81
N LEU A 268 -7.03 9.38 -17.68
CA LEU A 268 -7.29 8.51 -16.52
C LEU A 268 -8.33 7.42 -16.85
N ALA A 269 -9.36 7.73 -17.61
CA ALA A 269 -10.37 6.76 -18.01
C ALA A 269 -9.83 5.65 -18.92
N ALA A 270 -8.69 5.88 -19.61
CA ALA A 270 -8.01 4.89 -20.43
C ALA A 270 -6.85 4.18 -19.69
N ALA A 271 -6.53 4.58 -18.48
CA ALA A 271 -5.39 4.07 -17.75
C ALA A 271 -5.65 2.70 -17.11
N PRO A 272 -4.69 1.78 -17.13
CA PRO A 272 -4.84 0.49 -16.47
C PRO A 272 -4.92 0.68 -14.94
N GLY A 273 -5.80 -0.09 -14.30
CA GLY A 273 -5.96 -0.07 -12.84
C GLY A 273 -6.69 1.16 -12.29
N VAL A 274 -7.17 2.08 -13.16
CA VAL A 274 -7.88 3.30 -12.76
C VAL A 274 -9.35 3.24 -13.14
N VAL A 275 -10.22 3.64 -12.24
CA VAL A 275 -11.66 3.88 -12.47
C VAL A 275 -11.98 5.33 -12.18
N VAL A 276 -12.52 6.05 -13.15
CA VAL A 276 -12.96 7.44 -12.96
C VAL A 276 -14.41 7.47 -12.51
N MET A 277 -14.67 8.09 -11.34
CA MET A 277 -16.00 8.40 -10.79
C MET A 277 -16.05 9.90 -10.53
N ASP A 278 -16.46 10.69 -11.51
CA ASP A 278 -16.38 12.16 -11.45
C ASP A 278 -17.59 12.86 -12.08
N GLU A 279 -18.77 12.57 -11.53
CA GLU A 279 -19.97 13.29 -11.91
C GLU A 279 -20.25 14.42 -10.90
N ALA A 280 -20.54 15.62 -11.40
CA ALA A 280 -20.85 16.78 -10.57
C ALA A 280 -22.29 16.70 -10.00
N LYS A 281 -22.55 15.65 -9.22
CA LYS A 281 -23.81 15.37 -8.53
C LYS A 281 -23.56 14.76 -7.15
N ASN A 282 -24.60 14.70 -6.32
CA ASN A 282 -24.53 13.98 -5.03
C ASN A 282 -24.18 12.51 -5.25
N GLY A 283 -23.12 12.03 -4.58
CA GLY A 283 -22.62 10.66 -4.71
C GLY A 283 -21.87 10.35 -6.01
N GLY A 284 -21.60 11.34 -6.86
CA GLY A 284 -20.88 11.16 -8.13
C GLY A 284 -19.34 11.16 -8.01
N TYR A 285 -18.82 10.79 -6.85
CA TYR A 285 -17.39 10.74 -6.51
C TYR A 285 -17.07 9.49 -5.67
N PRO A 286 -15.85 8.96 -5.71
CA PRO A 286 -15.51 7.74 -4.98
C PRO A 286 -15.25 8.03 -3.49
N THR A 287 -15.54 7.02 -2.67
CA THR A 287 -15.21 6.99 -1.25
C THR A 287 -14.52 5.68 -0.86
N ALA A 288 -13.71 5.71 0.19
CA ALA A 288 -12.93 4.56 0.63
C ALA A 288 -13.81 3.36 1.02
N VAL A 289 -14.90 3.62 1.73
CA VAL A 289 -15.73 2.56 2.35
C VAL A 289 -16.72 1.95 1.35
N THR A 290 -17.35 2.78 0.51
CA THR A 290 -18.46 2.31 -0.34
C THR A 290 -18.02 1.87 -1.73
N ASP A 291 -16.87 2.36 -2.20
CA ASP A 291 -16.44 2.13 -3.59
C ASP A 291 -15.12 1.35 -3.68
N ALA A 292 -14.13 1.68 -2.85
CA ALA A 292 -12.79 1.11 -2.99
C ALA A 292 -12.53 -0.12 -2.11
N SER A 293 -13.12 -0.18 -0.92
CA SER A 293 -12.87 -1.30 0.01
C SER A 293 -13.29 -2.64 -0.60
N GLY A 294 -12.38 -3.63 -0.61
CA GLY A 294 -12.62 -4.94 -1.18
C GLY A 294 -12.58 -5.00 -2.71
N THR A 295 -12.01 -3.98 -3.36
CA THR A 295 -11.83 -3.95 -4.83
C THR A 295 -10.37 -3.71 -5.20
N ASP A 296 -9.98 -4.03 -6.44
CA ASP A 296 -8.63 -3.86 -6.94
C ASP A 296 -8.31 -2.46 -7.50
N PRO A 297 -9.23 -1.74 -8.19
CA PRO A 297 -8.91 -0.48 -8.85
C PRO A 297 -8.57 0.65 -7.90
N VAL A 298 -7.80 1.61 -8.42
CA VAL A 298 -7.68 2.96 -7.87
C VAL A 298 -8.78 3.84 -8.48
N PHE A 299 -9.61 4.41 -7.64
CA PHE A 299 -10.70 5.29 -8.06
C PHE A 299 -10.26 6.74 -8.02
N VAL A 300 -10.59 7.50 -9.07
CA VAL A 300 -10.28 8.92 -9.19
C VAL A 300 -11.54 9.72 -9.48
N GLY A 301 -11.72 10.79 -8.73
CA GLY A 301 -12.81 11.73 -8.95
C GLY A 301 -12.45 13.14 -8.49
N ARG A 302 -13.42 14.06 -8.54
CA ARG A 302 -13.22 15.47 -8.17
C ARG A 302 -12.07 16.11 -8.95
N ILE A 303 -11.89 15.72 -10.22
CA ILE A 303 -10.88 16.25 -11.12
C ILE A 303 -11.28 17.66 -11.54
N ARG A 304 -10.45 18.65 -11.26
CA ARG A 304 -10.75 20.05 -11.54
C ARG A 304 -9.49 20.89 -11.70
N ASP A 305 -9.56 21.89 -12.55
CA ASP A 305 -8.47 22.86 -12.71
C ASP A 305 -8.26 23.63 -11.39
N ASP A 306 -7.01 23.95 -11.08
CA ASP A 306 -6.68 24.81 -9.96
C ASP A 306 -6.97 26.27 -10.33
N ILE A 307 -7.82 26.93 -9.54
CA ILE A 307 -8.19 28.33 -9.76
C ILE A 307 -7.09 29.32 -9.38
N SER A 308 -6.04 28.86 -8.71
CA SER A 308 -4.94 29.68 -8.20
C SER A 308 -3.62 29.48 -8.96
N HIS A 309 -3.49 28.38 -9.74
CA HIS A 309 -2.28 28.06 -10.48
C HIS A 309 -2.61 27.61 -11.92
N PRO A 310 -2.00 28.24 -12.97
CA PRO A 310 -2.39 28.04 -14.36
C PRO A 310 -2.09 26.62 -14.92
N ARG A 311 -1.28 25.85 -14.23
CA ARG A 311 -0.92 24.46 -14.58
C ARG A 311 -1.25 23.49 -13.44
N GLY A 312 -2.04 23.95 -12.47
CA GLY A 312 -2.46 23.15 -11.33
C GLY A 312 -3.71 22.32 -11.62
N ILE A 313 -3.75 21.08 -11.16
CA ILE A 313 -4.92 20.20 -11.19
C ILE A 313 -5.12 19.58 -9.80
N ASN A 314 -6.36 19.55 -9.36
CA ASN A 314 -6.78 18.86 -8.15
C ASN A 314 -7.56 17.59 -8.48
N MET A 315 -7.39 16.55 -7.66
CA MET A 315 -8.17 15.32 -7.75
C MET A 315 -8.34 14.67 -6.37
N TRP A 316 -9.25 13.74 -6.32
CA TRP A 316 -9.49 12.87 -5.17
C TRP A 316 -9.22 11.43 -5.60
N VAL A 317 -8.31 10.76 -4.90
CA VAL A 317 -7.85 9.40 -5.20
C VAL A 317 -8.23 8.50 -4.04
N VAL A 318 -8.74 7.31 -4.33
CA VAL A 318 -9.22 6.36 -3.31
C VAL A 318 -8.84 4.93 -3.70
N SER A 319 -8.36 4.17 -2.74
CA SER A 319 -8.08 2.74 -2.92
C SER A 319 -8.23 1.97 -1.61
#